data_ccd14a87bcb40dc18853e11f3a73c29a
#
_entry.id   ccd14a87bcb40dc18853e11f3a73c29a
#
_cell.length_a   1.000
_cell.length_b   1.000
_cell.length_c   1.000
_cell.angle_alpha   90.00
_cell.angle_beta   90.00
_cell.angle_gamma   90.00
#
_symmetry.space_group_name_H-M   'P 1'
#
loop_
_entity.id
_entity.type
_entity.pdbx_description
1 polymer ?
#
loop_
_entity_poly.entity_id
_entity_poly.type
_entity_poly.pdbx_seq_one_letter_code
_entity_poly.pdbx_strand_id
1 'polypeptide(L)'
;MGVLLIFKIYKKMETRIIELCMEHNVPFSKQNVNYNEIYAFKASEIPVLEIFTRYLNNRGGREDAMEKHVREIKDAIVKDGSMDKIPPIIVDINTNQIVDGNCRFKALQYIIGEEAMPLENLTLRVIYEDILEDEFDDRVIKFNMGQQSWKLIDFIYNYSRRGFNSFTKLIDFCDRNETLHDGTKINPRYGAAALKISTNDLKKTSLTITDETIEEGNQVVFEATEIRKQFTTDLKANGGGWYEPYLRAWAEFRSSLGDISFREYLREVRRTVQTRKRDVQVPYGSNKKADWNSFFRTVKTYIE
;
A
#
# COMPACT_ATOMS: atom_id res chain seq x y z
N MET A 1 22.20 26.89 -23.35
CA MET A 1 21.21 25.92 -23.85
C MET A 1 20.07 25.61 -22.89
N GLY A 2 20.31 25.53 -21.58
CA GLY A 2 19.29 25.21 -20.58
C GLY A 2 18.14 26.21 -20.43
N VAL A 3 18.43 27.51 -20.42
CA VAL A 3 17.41 28.57 -20.22
C VAL A 3 16.39 28.61 -21.35
N LEU A 4 16.83 28.39 -22.59
CA LEU A 4 15.93 28.39 -23.78
C LEU A 4 14.99 27.18 -23.80
N LEU A 5 15.44 26.04 -23.25
CA LEU A 5 14.65 24.81 -23.11
C LEU A 5 13.56 24.99 -22.03
N ILE A 6 13.92 25.57 -20.91
CA ILE A 6 13.00 25.88 -19.81
C ILE A 6 11.90 26.86 -20.30
N PHE A 7 12.27 27.94 -21.04
CA PHE A 7 11.29 28.85 -21.61
C PHE A 7 10.34 28.19 -22.62
N LYS A 8 10.84 27.23 -23.41
CA LYS A 8 9.98 26.48 -24.37
C LYS A 8 9.00 25.56 -23.63
N ILE A 9 9.43 24.91 -22.54
CA ILE A 9 8.59 24.05 -21.73
C ILE A 9 7.48 24.87 -21.05
N TYR A 10 7.81 25.97 -20.40
CA TYR A 10 6.80 26.84 -19.76
C TYR A 10 5.76 27.37 -20.78
N LYS A 11 6.21 27.78 -21.97
CA LYS A 11 5.31 28.25 -23.01
C LYS A 11 4.39 27.14 -23.53
N LYS A 12 4.87 25.88 -23.59
CA LYS A 12 4.08 24.72 -24.00
C LYS A 12 3.02 24.38 -22.94
N MET A 13 3.39 24.42 -21.65
CA MET A 13 2.47 24.18 -20.52
C MET A 13 1.34 25.22 -20.50
N GLU A 14 1.69 26.51 -20.59
CA GLU A 14 0.71 27.60 -20.58
C GLU A 14 -0.26 27.50 -21.78
N THR A 15 0.23 27.12 -22.93
CA THR A 15 -0.60 26.91 -24.15
C THR A 15 -1.60 25.75 -23.88
N ARG A 16 -1.16 24.64 -23.31
CA ARG A 16 -2.03 23.48 -23.05
C ARG A 16 -3.12 23.79 -22.03
N ILE A 17 -2.81 24.54 -20.97
CA ILE A 17 -3.79 24.96 -19.96
C ILE A 17 -4.82 25.90 -20.58
N ILE A 18 -4.35 26.86 -21.42
CA ILE A 18 -5.23 27.77 -22.13
C ILE A 18 -6.16 26.99 -23.07
N GLU A 19 -5.63 26.03 -23.83
CA GLU A 19 -6.42 25.15 -24.68
C GLU A 19 -7.51 24.43 -23.93
N LEU A 20 -7.16 23.77 -22.81
CA LEU A 20 -8.12 23.07 -21.94
C LEU A 20 -9.20 24.01 -21.40
N CYS A 21 -8.82 25.20 -20.94
CA CYS A 21 -9.77 26.19 -20.46
C CYS A 21 -10.68 26.71 -21.57
N MET A 22 -10.16 26.90 -22.77
CA MET A 22 -10.94 27.30 -23.94
C MET A 22 -11.90 26.19 -24.38
N GLU A 23 -11.43 24.96 -24.43
CA GLU A 23 -12.21 23.76 -24.82
C GLU A 23 -13.44 23.57 -23.93
N HIS A 24 -13.28 23.84 -22.62
CA HIS A 24 -14.33 23.71 -21.63
C HIS A 24 -15.01 25.03 -21.25
N ASN A 25 -14.64 26.13 -21.93
CA ASN A 25 -15.14 27.49 -21.65
C ASN A 25 -15.05 27.90 -20.17
N VAL A 26 -13.90 27.60 -19.54
CA VAL A 26 -13.68 27.80 -18.11
C VAL A 26 -12.74 28.98 -17.87
N PRO A 27 -13.17 30.03 -17.17
CA PRO A 27 -12.28 31.08 -16.71
C PRO A 27 -11.36 30.60 -15.61
N PHE A 28 -10.12 31.06 -15.63
CA PHE A 28 -9.16 30.78 -14.59
C PHE A 28 -8.39 32.04 -14.19
N SER A 29 -7.84 32.03 -12.98
CA SER A 29 -6.86 33.01 -12.54
C SER A 29 -5.50 32.35 -12.30
N LYS A 30 -4.44 33.06 -12.62
CA LYS A 30 -3.06 32.61 -12.44
C LYS A 30 -2.39 33.42 -11.35
N GLN A 31 -1.78 32.75 -10.40
CA GLN A 31 -1.02 33.35 -9.30
C GLN A 31 0.36 32.71 -9.22
N ASN A 32 1.38 33.52 -8.94
CA ASN A 32 2.73 33.02 -8.68
C ASN A 32 2.96 33.02 -7.17
N VAL A 33 3.15 31.81 -6.61
CA VAL A 33 3.41 31.63 -5.17
C VAL A 33 4.65 30.76 -5.00
N ASN A 34 5.68 31.33 -4.35
CA ASN A 34 6.92 30.59 -4.06
C ASN A 34 7.53 29.88 -5.29
N TYR A 35 7.65 30.60 -6.41
CA TYR A 35 8.15 30.08 -7.70
C TYR A 35 7.28 29.04 -8.42
N ASN A 36 6.10 28.69 -7.87
CA ASN A 36 5.13 27.86 -8.54
C ASN A 36 4.01 28.70 -9.15
N GLU A 37 3.59 28.35 -10.36
CA GLU A 37 2.38 28.89 -10.96
C GLU A 37 1.18 28.10 -10.44
N ILE A 38 0.26 28.80 -9.79
CA ILE A 38 -0.99 28.23 -9.29
C ILE A 38 -2.12 28.72 -10.19
N TYR A 39 -2.86 27.77 -10.72
CA TYR A 39 -4.07 28.01 -11.50
C TYR A 39 -5.27 27.81 -10.60
N ALA A 40 -6.14 28.79 -10.52
CA ALA A 40 -7.31 28.77 -9.64
C ALA A 40 -8.60 28.82 -10.49
N PHE A 41 -9.47 27.84 -10.25
CA PHE A 41 -10.73 27.62 -10.92
C PHE A 41 -11.87 27.66 -9.94
N LYS A 42 -12.94 28.39 -10.23
CA LYS A 42 -14.17 28.30 -9.44
C LYS A 42 -14.91 27.01 -9.75
N ALA A 43 -15.29 26.26 -8.74
CA ALA A 43 -15.94 24.97 -8.92
C ALA A 43 -17.31 25.07 -9.62
N SER A 44 -18.00 26.18 -9.49
CA SER A 44 -19.26 26.46 -10.21
C SER A 44 -19.12 26.57 -11.73
N GLU A 45 -17.93 26.87 -12.21
CA GLU A 45 -17.66 27.13 -13.62
C GLU A 45 -17.02 25.92 -14.33
N ILE A 46 -16.70 24.88 -13.56
CA ILE A 46 -16.02 23.69 -14.06
C ILE A 46 -16.98 22.52 -14.01
N PRO A 47 -17.16 21.76 -15.08
CA PRO A 47 -17.41 20.34 -14.96
C PRO A 47 -16.15 19.68 -14.40
N VAL A 48 -15.88 19.93 -13.10
CA VAL A 48 -14.65 19.52 -12.38
C VAL A 48 -14.36 18.03 -12.54
N LEU A 49 -15.38 17.26 -12.87
CA LEU A 49 -15.30 15.81 -13.09
C LEU A 49 -14.68 15.42 -14.43
N GLU A 50 -14.64 16.34 -15.41
CA GLU A 50 -14.22 16.03 -16.79
C GLU A 50 -12.80 16.50 -17.11
N ILE A 51 -12.29 17.51 -16.38
CA ILE A 51 -10.97 18.10 -16.68
C ILE A 51 -9.81 17.29 -16.13
N PHE A 52 -10.01 16.64 -14.99
CA PHE A 52 -8.92 15.93 -14.30
C PHE A 52 -9.24 14.44 -14.16
N THR A 53 -8.24 13.61 -14.46
CA THR A 53 -8.33 12.16 -14.29
C THR A 53 -7.65 11.73 -12.99
N ARG A 54 -8.33 10.90 -12.21
CA ARG A 54 -7.69 10.29 -11.05
C ARG A 54 -6.64 9.29 -11.48
N TYR A 55 -5.47 9.36 -10.85
CA TYR A 55 -4.48 8.30 -10.98
C TYR A 55 -4.91 7.08 -10.18
N LEU A 56 -5.47 6.08 -10.86
CA LEU A 56 -6.07 4.89 -10.25
C LEU A 56 -5.08 4.01 -9.50
N ASN A 57 -3.78 4.09 -9.85
CA ASN A 57 -2.74 3.30 -9.18
C ASN A 57 -2.20 3.93 -7.90
N ASN A 58 -2.69 5.11 -7.51
CA ASN A 58 -2.28 5.72 -6.27
C ASN A 58 -2.61 4.80 -5.08
N ARG A 59 -1.62 4.54 -4.22
CA ARG A 59 -1.70 3.58 -3.09
C ARG A 59 -2.24 2.21 -3.47
N GLY A 60 -1.88 1.72 -4.67
CA GLY A 60 -2.34 0.44 -5.17
C GLY A 60 -3.86 0.39 -5.41
N GLY A 61 -4.54 1.53 -5.56
CA GLY A 61 -5.97 1.63 -5.81
C GLY A 61 -6.86 1.17 -4.64
N ARG A 62 -6.35 1.15 -3.42
CA ARG A 62 -7.09 0.82 -2.20
C ARG A 62 -8.00 1.98 -1.81
N GLU A 63 -9.18 2.02 -2.41
CA GLU A 63 -10.14 3.11 -2.22
C GLU A 63 -10.70 3.15 -0.79
N ASP A 64 -11.02 2.00 -0.22
CA ASP A 64 -11.61 1.89 1.12
C ASP A 64 -10.70 2.46 2.21
N ALA A 65 -9.38 2.30 2.07
CA ALA A 65 -8.43 2.85 3.04
C ALA A 65 -8.36 4.38 3.01
N MET A 66 -8.86 4.99 1.92
CA MET A 66 -8.85 6.44 1.72
C MET A 66 -10.21 7.09 2.04
N GLU A 67 -11.30 6.32 2.05
CA GLU A 67 -12.66 6.83 2.17
C GLU A 67 -12.88 7.67 3.45
N LYS A 68 -12.41 7.16 4.59
CA LYS A 68 -12.47 7.91 5.85
C LYS A 68 -11.76 9.27 5.75
N HIS A 69 -10.56 9.27 5.17
CA HIS A 69 -9.76 10.49 5.01
C HIS A 69 -10.41 11.47 4.02
N VAL A 70 -11.03 10.97 2.95
CA VAL A 70 -11.79 11.80 2.01
C VAL A 70 -12.95 12.50 2.70
N ARG A 71 -13.71 11.78 3.55
CA ARG A 71 -14.81 12.35 4.32
C ARG A 71 -14.33 13.40 5.33
N GLU A 72 -13.21 13.15 6.02
CA GLU A 72 -12.58 14.13 6.92
C GLU A 72 -12.22 15.42 6.17
N ILE A 73 -11.66 15.32 4.96
CA ILE A 73 -11.35 16.49 4.12
C ILE A 73 -12.64 17.20 3.69
N LYS A 74 -13.66 16.46 3.23
CA LYS A 74 -14.97 17.01 2.86
C LYS A 74 -15.56 17.81 4.01
N ASP A 75 -15.63 17.22 5.18
CA ASP A 75 -16.22 17.85 6.36
C ASP A 75 -15.45 19.12 6.79
N ALA A 76 -14.11 19.10 6.64
CA ALA A 76 -13.29 20.29 6.90
C ALA A 76 -13.59 21.41 5.89
N ILE A 77 -13.72 21.11 4.59
CA ILE A 77 -14.05 22.11 3.56
C ILE A 77 -15.44 22.70 3.81
N VAL A 78 -16.45 21.86 4.06
CA VAL A 78 -17.81 22.29 4.34
C VAL A 78 -17.87 23.18 5.59
N LYS A 79 -17.16 22.78 6.65
CA LYS A 79 -17.07 23.56 7.90
C LYS A 79 -16.39 24.91 7.70
N ASP A 80 -15.31 24.97 6.93
CA ASP A 80 -14.55 26.20 6.67
C ASP A 80 -15.25 27.11 5.63
N GLY A 81 -16.18 26.56 4.84
CA GLY A 81 -16.89 27.26 3.78
C GLY A 81 -16.00 27.58 2.56
N SER A 82 -14.77 27.11 2.49
CA SER A 82 -13.83 27.33 1.39
C SER A 82 -12.74 26.27 1.31
N MET A 83 -12.00 26.25 0.18
CA MET A 83 -10.81 25.44 -0.01
C MET A 83 -9.49 26.20 0.22
N ASP A 84 -9.52 27.42 0.73
CA ASP A 84 -8.33 28.29 0.81
C ASP A 84 -7.21 27.72 1.68
N LYS A 85 -7.56 26.97 2.72
CA LYS A 85 -6.61 26.30 3.61
C LYS A 85 -6.15 24.93 3.09
N ILE A 86 -6.79 24.42 2.06
CA ILE A 86 -6.46 23.12 1.47
C ILE A 86 -5.33 23.31 0.47
N PRO A 87 -4.23 22.54 0.53
CA PRO A 87 -3.14 22.64 -0.45
C PRO A 87 -3.63 22.43 -1.89
N PRO A 88 -3.01 23.07 -2.91
CA PRO A 88 -3.32 22.80 -4.31
C PRO A 88 -3.22 21.32 -4.66
N ILE A 89 -4.00 20.84 -5.61
CA ILE A 89 -3.75 19.55 -6.26
C ILE A 89 -2.61 19.69 -7.26
N ILE A 90 -1.87 18.61 -7.49
CA ILE A 90 -0.79 18.56 -8.48
C ILE A 90 -1.25 17.66 -9.62
N VAL A 91 -1.15 18.17 -10.85
CA VAL A 91 -1.63 17.52 -12.06
C VAL A 91 -0.50 17.45 -13.08
N ASP A 92 -0.31 16.30 -13.71
CA ASP A 92 0.58 16.19 -14.86
C ASP A 92 -0.07 16.82 -16.10
N ILE A 93 0.63 17.78 -16.71
CA ILE A 93 0.10 18.53 -17.86
C ILE A 93 -0.06 17.67 -19.12
N ASN A 94 0.70 16.59 -19.23
CA ASN A 94 0.67 15.74 -20.42
C ASN A 94 -0.52 14.80 -20.45
N THR A 95 -0.92 14.28 -19.27
CA THR A 95 -1.96 13.26 -19.13
C THR A 95 -3.23 13.74 -18.43
N ASN A 96 -3.22 14.96 -17.85
CA ASN A 96 -4.25 15.46 -16.95
C ASN A 96 -4.50 14.58 -15.72
N GLN A 97 -3.57 13.71 -15.37
CA GLN A 97 -3.69 12.86 -14.19
C GLN A 97 -3.27 13.59 -12.92
N ILE A 98 -4.04 13.38 -11.86
CA ILE A 98 -3.74 13.95 -10.54
C ILE A 98 -2.60 13.16 -9.92
N VAL A 99 -1.45 13.79 -9.78
CA VAL A 99 -0.23 13.23 -9.16
C VAL A 99 -0.33 13.25 -7.64
N ASP A 100 -0.79 14.39 -7.08
CA ASP A 100 -1.09 14.55 -5.66
C ASP A 100 -2.41 15.29 -5.46
N GLY A 101 -3.14 14.90 -4.42
CA GLY A 101 -4.43 15.50 -4.08
C GLY A 101 -5.64 14.68 -4.49
N ASN A 102 -5.50 13.40 -4.84
CA ASN A 102 -6.62 12.54 -5.19
C ASN A 102 -7.73 12.52 -4.12
N CYS A 103 -7.38 12.52 -2.82
CA CYS A 103 -8.38 12.60 -1.73
C CYS A 103 -9.07 13.95 -1.70
N ARG A 104 -8.36 15.05 -1.95
CA ARG A 104 -8.90 16.42 -2.02
C ARG A 104 -9.86 16.56 -3.20
N PHE A 105 -9.50 16.02 -4.33
CA PHE A 105 -10.37 16.00 -5.51
C PHE A 105 -11.61 15.14 -5.30
N LYS A 106 -11.48 13.94 -4.73
CA LYS A 106 -12.63 13.09 -4.39
C LYS A 106 -13.56 13.75 -3.34
N ALA A 107 -13.00 14.45 -2.35
CA ALA A 107 -13.79 15.21 -1.39
C ALA A 107 -14.60 16.32 -2.08
N LEU A 108 -14.00 17.02 -3.06
CA LEU A 108 -14.69 18.02 -3.86
C LEU A 108 -15.82 17.38 -4.70
N GLN A 109 -15.59 16.21 -5.29
CA GLN A 109 -16.63 15.47 -6.01
C GLN A 109 -17.83 15.13 -5.11
N TYR A 110 -17.58 14.74 -3.85
CA TYR A 110 -18.66 14.51 -2.88
C TYR A 110 -19.39 15.79 -2.52
N ILE A 111 -18.69 16.92 -2.32
CA ILE A 111 -19.33 18.20 -2.02
C ILE A 111 -20.27 18.61 -3.17
N ILE A 112 -19.84 18.45 -4.40
CA ILE A 112 -20.64 18.77 -5.59
C ILE A 112 -21.81 17.80 -5.72
N GLY A 113 -21.59 16.51 -5.61
CA GLY A 113 -22.64 15.49 -5.79
C GLY A 113 -23.68 15.45 -4.67
N GLU A 114 -23.29 15.82 -3.46
CA GLU A 114 -24.18 15.89 -2.30
C GLU A 114 -24.79 17.28 -2.09
N GLU A 115 -24.45 18.29 -2.94
CA GLU A 115 -24.84 19.69 -2.80
C GLU A 115 -24.57 20.23 -1.38
N ALA A 116 -23.46 19.80 -0.78
CA ALA A 116 -23.16 20.02 0.63
C ALA A 116 -22.88 21.49 0.98
N MET A 117 -22.57 22.32 -0.03
CA MET A 117 -22.38 23.77 0.13
C MET A 117 -22.47 24.48 -1.24
N PRO A 118 -22.68 25.84 -1.26
CA PRO A 118 -22.66 26.62 -2.50
C PRO A 118 -21.33 26.54 -3.23
N LEU A 119 -21.34 26.21 -4.52
CA LEU A 119 -20.14 25.98 -5.35
C LEU A 119 -19.37 27.26 -5.67
N GLU A 120 -20.05 28.43 -5.67
CA GLU A 120 -19.42 29.75 -5.91
C GLU A 120 -18.35 30.09 -4.85
N ASN A 121 -18.41 29.46 -3.68
CA ASN A 121 -17.43 29.64 -2.60
C ASN A 121 -16.23 28.69 -2.72
N LEU A 122 -16.28 27.77 -3.66
CA LEU A 122 -15.21 26.79 -3.87
C LEU A 122 -14.29 27.21 -4.99
N THR A 123 -13.00 27.32 -4.67
CA THR A 123 -11.94 27.57 -5.66
C THR A 123 -10.94 26.44 -5.63
N LEU A 124 -10.88 25.65 -6.69
CA LEU A 124 -9.89 24.59 -6.86
C LEU A 124 -8.56 25.21 -7.29
N ARG A 125 -7.50 24.97 -6.53
CA ARG A 125 -6.14 25.40 -6.85
C ARG A 125 -5.34 24.22 -7.41
N VAL A 126 -4.70 24.45 -8.54
CA VAL A 126 -3.97 23.44 -9.29
C VAL A 126 -2.55 23.91 -9.59
N ILE A 127 -1.58 23.06 -9.36
CA ILE A 127 -0.21 23.20 -9.87
C ILE A 127 -0.04 22.16 -10.97
N TYR A 128 0.36 22.61 -12.17
CA TYR A 128 0.71 21.71 -13.25
C TYR A 128 2.20 21.40 -13.21
N GLU A 129 2.55 20.13 -13.35
CA GLU A 129 3.93 19.68 -13.55
C GLU A 129 4.06 18.97 -14.89
N ASP A 130 5.21 19.17 -15.56
CA ASP A 130 5.60 18.41 -16.75
C ASP A 130 6.42 17.20 -16.29
N ILE A 131 5.78 16.03 -16.24
CA ILE A 131 6.37 14.81 -15.71
C ILE A 131 6.62 13.86 -16.88
N LEU A 132 7.85 13.32 -16.95
CA LEU A 132 8.17 12.30 -17.93
C LEU A 132 7.39 11.01 -17.60
N GLU A 133 6.92 10.31 -18.64
CA GLU A 133 6.08 9.13 -18.50
C GLU A 133 6.72 8.04 -17.63
N ASP A 134 8.03 7.84 -17.77
CA ASP A 134 8.82 6.88 -17.00
C ASP A 134 9.07 7.32 -15.54
N GLU A 135 8.97 8.61 -15.22
CA GLU A 135 9.13 9.16 -13.87
C GLU A 135 7.80 9.33 -13.13
N PHE A 136 6.64 9.21 -13.81
CA PHE A 136 5.34 9.56 -13.25
C PHE A 136 5.05 8.83 -11.95
N ASP A 137 5.22 7.53 -11.94
CA ASP A 137 4.95 6.70 -10.75
C ASP A 137 5.87 7.01 -9.57
N ASP A 138 7.16 7.25 -9.84
CA ASP A 138 8.12 7.63 -8.79
C ASP A 138 7.80 9.00 -8.21
N ARG A 139 7.28 9.91 -9.04
CA ARG A 139 6.82 11.22 -8.60
C ARG A 139 5.61 11.11 -7.68
N VAL A 140 4.60 10.30 -8.05
CA VAL A 140 3.43 10.01 -7.22
C VAL A 140 3.84 9.45 -5.86
N ILE A 141 4.78 8.51 -5.84
CA ILE A 141 5.30 7.93 -4.59
C ILE A 141 5.96 9.01 -3.72
N LYS A 142 6.83 9.84 -4.31
CA LYS A 142 7.55 10.91 -3.58
C LYS A 142 6.60 11.92 -2.94
N PHE A 143 5.58 12.36 -3.66
CA PHE A 143 4.57 13.28 -3.10
C PHE A 143 3.81 12.67 -1.93
N ASN A 144 3.43 11.40 -2.03
CA ASN A 144 2.69 10.72 -0.97
C ASN A 144 3.55 10.40 0.27
N MET A 145 4.86 10.28 0.13
CA MET A 145 5.77 10.03 1.29
C MET A 145 5.82 11.19 2.27
N GLY A 146 5.58 12.43 1.82
CA GLY A 146 5.65 13.62 2.66
C GLY A 146 4.41 13.87 3.52
N GLN A 147 3.23 13.38 3.13
CA GLN A 147 1.95 13.71 3.78
C GLN A 147 1.39 12.57 4.63
N GLN A 148 1.38 11.38 4.12
CA GLN A 148 0.99 10.17 4.85
C GLN A 148 1.88 9.02 4.39
N SER A 149 2.75 8.53 5.27
CA SER A 149 3.68 7.45 4.96
C SER A 149 2.94 6.25 4.36
N TRP A 150 3.41 5.78 3.22
CA TRP A 150 2.91 4.56 2.62
C TRP A 150 3.15 3.39 3.57
N LYS A 151 2.11 2.61 3.79
CA LYS A 151 2.24 1.33 4.46
C LYS A 151 2.89 0.34 3.51
N LEU A 152 3.56 -0.66 4.03
CA LEU A 152 4.21 -1.69 3.22
C LEU A 152 3.27 -2.33 2.18
N ILE A 153 2.01 -2.50 2.55
CA ILE A 153 0.97 -3.05 1.69
C ILE A 153 0.68 -2.15 0.47
N ASP A 154 0.81 -0.84 0.63
CA ASP A 154 0.58 0.12 -0.45
C ASP A 154 1.66 0.01 -1.53
N PHE A 155 2.94 -0.23 -1.14
CA PHE A 155 4.03 -0.51 -2.08
C PHE A 155 3.77 -1.81 -2.86
N ILE A 156 3.37 -2.89 -2.18
CA ILE A 156 3.14 -4.19 -2.82
C ILE A 156 2.07 -4.07 -3.91
N TYR A 157 0.92 -3.50 -3.60
CA TYR A 157 -0.17 -3.37 -4.57
C TYR A 157 0.16 -2.37 -5.69
N ASN A 158 0.84 -1.26 -5.37
CA ASN A 158 1.27 -0.31 -6.39
C ASN A 158 2.22 -0.97 -7.40
N TYR A 159 3.28 -1.62 -6.92
CA TYR A 159 4.25 -2.26 -7.80
C TYR A 159 3.64 -3.42 -8.62
N SER A 160 2.73 -4.19 -8.04
CA SER A 160 2.01 -5.21 -8.80
C SER A 160 1.21 -4.60 -9.95
N ARG A 161 0.49 -3.50 -9.72
CA ARG A 161 -0.29 -2.79 -10.76
C ARG A 161 0.58 -2.14 -11.83
N ARG A 162 1.78 -1.73 -11.48
CA ARG A 162 2.80 -1.24 -12.42
C ARG A 162 3.42 -2.36 -13.27
N GLY A 163 3.01 -3.62 -13.08
CA GLY A 163 3.50 -4.75 -13.86
C GLY A 163 4.80 -5.36 -13.35
N PHE A 164 5.26 -5.01 -12.13
CA PHE A 164 6.41 -5.68 -11.52
C PHE A 164 6.01 -7.09 -11.10
N ASN A 165 6.38 -8.07 -11.92
CA ASN A 165 5.94 -9.47 -11.84
C ASN A 165 6.16 -10.12 -10.46
N SER A 166 7.24 -9.79 -9.76
CA SER A 166 7.50 -10.32 -8.41
C SER A 166 6.42 -9.95 -7.40
N PHE A 167 5.85 -8.76 -7.50
CA PHE A 167 4.77 -8.34 -6.61
C PHE A 167 3.43 -9.00 -6.97
N THR A 168 3.19 -9.24 -8.26
CA THR A 168 2.03 -10.04 -8.71
C THR A 168 2.15 -11.48 -8.21
N LYS A 169 3.34 -12.11 -8.37
CA LYS A 169 3.61 -13.44 -7.81
C LYS A 169 3.39 -13.51 -6.29
N LEU A 170 3.78 -12.46 -5.54
CA LEU A 170 3.55 -12.41 -4.09
C LEU A 170 2.06 -12.37 -3.75
N ILE A 171 1.26 -11.57 -4.46
CA ILE A 171 -0.18 -11.48 -4.26
C ILE A 171 -0.83 -12.82 -4.59
N ASP A 172 -0.52 -13.40 -5.76
CA ASP A 172 -1.03 -14.72 -6.20
C ASP A 172 -0.66 -15.83 -5.22
N PHE A 173 0.57 -15.80 -4.68
CA PHE A 173 1.00 -16.72 -3.63
C PHE A 173 0.12 -16.61 -2.39
N CYS A 174 -0.18 -15.39 -1.95
CA CYS A 174 -1.04 -15.17 -0.78
C CYS A 174 -2.48 -15.62 -1.03
N ASP A 175 -3.00 -15.35 -2.22
CA ASP A 175 -4.37 -15.74 -2.60
C ASP A 175 -4.55 -17.27 -2.69
N ARG A 176 -3.50 -17.99 -3.11
CA ARG A 176 -3.51 -19.47 -3.18
C ARG A 176 -3.37 -20.15 -1.81
N ASN A 177 -2.73 -19.49 -0.85
CA ASN A 177 -2.42 -20.06 0.47
C ASN A 177 -3.38 -19.56 1.54
N GLU A 178 -4.68 -19.65 1.31
CA GLU A 178 -5.74 -19.16 2.22
C GLU A 178 -5.81 -19.88 3.59
N THR A 179 -5.11 -21.00 3.73
CA THR A 179 -5.30 -21.96 4.82
C THR A 179 -4.86 -21.50 6.21
N LEU A 180 -3.99 -20.50 6.30
CA LEU A 180 -3.50 -20.01 7.60
C LEU A 180 -4.55 -19.21 8.41
N HIS A 181 -5.65 -18.82 7.78
CA HIS A 181 -6.66 -17.95 8.36
C HIS A 181 -8.08 -18.52 8.32
N ASP A 182 -8.25 -19.82 8.44
CA ASP A 182 -9.58 -20.44 8.41
C ASP A 182 -10.43 -20.00 7.17
N GLY A 183 -9.78 -19.89 6.01
CA GLY A 183 -10.40 -19.41 4.77
C GLY A 183 -10.21 -17.90 4.49
N THR A 184 -9.53 -17.15 5.35
CA THR A 184 -9.17 -15.76 5.07
C THR A 184 -7.87 -15.68 4.28
N LYS A 185 -7.79 -14.81 3.29
CA LYS A 185 -6.58 -14.58 2.49
C LYS A 185 -5.38 -14.20 3.36
N ILE A 186 -4.22 -14.74 3.04
CA ILE A 186 -2.96 -14.34 3.68
C ILE A 186 -2.66 -12.90 3.28
N ASN A 187 -2.45 -12.03 4.25
CA ASN A 187 -1.95 -10.69 3.97
C ASN A 187 -0.58 -10.78 3.29
N PRO A 188 -0.31 -10.03 2.18
CA PRO A 188 0.96 -10.06 1.46
C PRO A 188 2.21 -9.85 2.33
N ARG A 189 2.10 -9.13 3.44
CA ARG A 189 3.18 -9.00 4.42
C ARG A 189 3.52 -10.33 5.10
N TYR A 190 2.52 -11.16 5.37
CA TYR A 190 2.73 -12.51 5.94
C TYR A 190 3.25 -13.48 4.89
N GLY A 191 2.73 -13.40 3.67
CA GLY A 191 3.26 -14.15 2.54
C GLY A 191 4.75 -13.85 2.29
N ALA A 192 5.14 -12.59 2.32
CA ALA A 192 6.54 -12.19 2.22
C ALA A 192 7.42 -12.80 3.33
N ALA A 193 6.89 -12.95 4.54
CA ALA A 193 7.60 -13.63 5.63
C ALA A 193 7.83 -15.11 5.35
N ALA A 194 6.86 -15.81 4.74
CA ALA A 194 6.99 -17.21 4.32
C ALA A 194 8.03 -17.36 3.19
N LEU A 195 8.11 -16.39 2.29
CA LEU A 195 9.10 -16.32 1.21
C LEU A 195 10.48 -15.81 1.65
N LYS A 196 10.69 -15.56 2.94
CA LYS A 196 11.92 -14.97 3.52
C LYS A 196 12.29 -13.58 2.98
N ILE A 197 11.33 -12.85 2.42
CA ILE A 197 11.53 -11.51 1.88
C ILE A 197 11.54 -10.49 3.02
N SER A 198 12.52 -9.60 3.02
CA SER A 198 12.60 -8.54 4.02
C SER A 198 11.61 -7.40 3.73
N THR A 199 11.23 -6.66 4.78
CA THR A 199 10.37 -5.47 4.63
C THR A 199 11.03 -4.37 3.80
N ASN A 200 12.37 -4.32 3.77
CA ASN A 200 13.12 -3.35 2.97
C ASN A 200 13.09 -3.72 1.48
N ASP A 201 13.12 -5.02 1.15
CA ASP A 201 13.06 -5.47 -0.25
C ASP A 201 11.68 -5.27 -0.85
N LEU A 202 10.62 -5.33 -0.05
CA LEU A 202 9.25 -5.03 -0.48
C LEU A 202 9.02 -3.55 -0.87
N LYS A 203 10.00 -2.69 -0.62
CA LYS A 203 9.97 -1.27 -1.04
C LYS A 203 10.80 -1.00 -2.29
N LYS A 204 11.42 -2.04 -2.87
CA LYS A 204 12.31 -1.91 -4.02
C LYS A 204 11.71 -2.57 -5.25
N THR A 205 11.70 -1.88 -6.37
CA THR A 205 11.27 -2.41 -7.66
C THR A 205 12.17 -3.54 -8.18
N SER A 206 13.41 -3.63 -7.66
CA SER A 206 14.38 -4.68 -7.99
C SER A 206 14.12 -6.03 -7.29
N LEU A 207 13.03 -6.17 -6.52
CA LEU A 207 12.66 -7.43 -5.89
C LEU A 207 12.47 -8.51 -6.95
N THR A 208 13.13 -9.67 -6.75
CA THR A 208 12.97 -10.84 -7.60
C THR A 208 12.38 -11.99 -6.80
N ILE A 209 11.28 -12.56 -7.29
CA ILE A 209 10.64 -13.77 -6.75
C ILE A 209 10.60 -14.80 -7.85
N THR A 210 11.36 -15.89 -7.66
CA THR A 210 11.41 -17.02 -8.58
C THR A 210 10.30 -18.02 -8.28
N ASP A 211 10.03 -18.93 -9.20
CA ASP A 211 9.07 -20.02 -8.99
C ASP A 211 9.56 -20.98 -7.90
N GLU A 212 10.87 -21.19 -7.79
CA GLU A 212 11.49 -21.94 -6.72
C GLU A 212 11.24 -21.31 -5.35
N THR A 213 11.36 -19.97 -5.24
CA THR A 213 11.02 -19.24 -4.01
C THR A 213 9.55 -19.44 -3.64
N ILE A 214 8.65 -19.44 -4.62
CA ILE A 214 7.22 -19.71 -4.41
C ILE A 214 6.99 -21.14 -3.91
N GLU A 215 7.65 -22.12 -4.50
CA GLU A 215 7.51 -23.53 -4.11
C GLU A 215 8.03 -23.77 -2.68
N GLU A 216 9.19 -23.23 -2.33
CA GLU A 216 9.67 -23.22 -0.95
C GLU A 216 8.68 -22.53 0.01
N GLY A 217 8.12 -21.40 -0.39
CA GLY A 217 7.13 -20.68 0.40
C GLY A 217 5.85 -21.49 0.63
N ASN A 218 5.35 -22.20 -0.39
CA ASN A 218 4.21 -23.12 -0.25
C ASN A 218 4.48 -24.20 0.78
N GLN A 219 5.69 -24.77 0.76
CA GLN A 219 6.10 -25.76 1.76
C GLN A 219 6.15 -25.15 3.17
N VAL A 220 6.69 -23.94 3.31
CA VAL A 220 6.70 -23.22 4.60
C VAL A 220 5.29 -23.01 5.13
N VAL A 221 4.35 -22.56 4.29
CA VAL A 221 2.96 -22.33 4.66
C VAL A 221 2.28 -23.64 5.07
N PHE A 222 2.48 -24.70 4.30
CA PHE A 222 1.95 -26.03 4.62
C PHE A 222 2.44 -26.53 5.99
N GLU A 223 3.75 -26.53 6.20
CA GLU A 223 4.36 -26.96 7.46
C GLU A 223 3.91 -26.12 8.65
N ALA A 224 3.90 -24.80 8.50
CA ALA A 224 3.42 -23.89 9.52
C ALA A 224 1.94 -24.14 9.87
N THR A 225 1.11 -24.44 8.87
CA THR A 225 -0.30 -24.79 9.07
C THR A 225 -0.44 -26.09 9.87
N GLU A 226 0.33 -27.12 9.53
CA GLU A 226 0.31 -28.40 10.25
C GLU A 226 0.81 -28.27 11.71
N ILE A 227 1.85 -27.46 11.93
CA ILE A 227 2.32 -27.16 13.30
C ILE A 227 1.20 -26.42 14.07
N ARG A 228 0.57 -25.42 13.46
CA ARG A 228 -0.51 -24.64 14.09
C ARG A 228 -1.68 -25.50 14.53
N LYS A 229 -2.04 -26.52 13.75
CA LYS A 229 -3.11 -27.47 14.11
C LYS A 229 -2.84 -28.22 15.41
N GLN A 230 -1.59 -28.28 15.87
CA GLN A 230 -1.24 -28.95 17.14
C GLN A 230 -1.54 -28.08 18.36
N PHE A 231 -1.66 -26.76 18.17
CA PHE A 231 -2.08 -25.84 19.23
C PHE A 231 -3.61 -25.86 19.33
N THR A 232 -4.13 -25.97 20.53
CA THR A 232 -5.56 -25.98 20.78
C THR A 232 -6.23 -24.62 20.54
N THR A 233 -7.55 -24.59 20.48
CA THR A 233 -8.46 -23.49 20.09
C THR A 233 -8.21 -22.13 20.73
N ASP A 234 -7.42 -22.03 21.80
CA ASP A 234 -7.13 -20.76 22.49
C ASP A 234 -6.33 -19.76 21.66
N LEU A 235 -5.69 -20.19 20.57
CA LEU A 235 -5.01 -19.29 19.62
C LEU A 235 -5.97 -18.41 18.82
N LYS A 236 -7.23 -18.83 18.66
CA LYS A 236 -8.25 -18.05 17.94
C LYS A 236 -8.68 -16.80 18.70
N ALA A 237 -8.62 -16.83 20.02
CA ALA A 237 -9.11 -15.77 20.89
C ALA A 237 -8.21 -14.51 20.91
N ASN A 238 -6.94 -14.63 20.53
CA ASN A 238 -5.95 -13.56 20.68
C ASN A 238 -5.63 -12.78 19.39
N GLY A 239 -6.53 -12.81 18.41
CA GLY A 239 -6.49 -11.92 17.23
C GLY A 239 -5.22 -12.00 16.39
N GLY A 240 -5.36 -12.14 15.11
CA GLY A 240 -4.40 -12.33 14.01
C GLY A 240 -3.02 -11.64 13.95
N GLY A 241 -2.51 -11.08 15.06
CA GLY A 241 -1.24 -10.34 15.06
C GLY A 241 0.04 -11.18 15.06
N TRP A 242 -0.03 -12.47 15.36
CA TRP A 242 1.13 -13.34 15.55
C TRP A 242 1.65 -14.06 14.31
N TYR A 243 0.95 -13.97 13.20
CA TYR A 243 1.25 -14.75 11.98
C TYR A 243 2.57 -14.40 11.32
N GLU A 244 2.92 -13.13 11.18
CA GLU A 244 4.18 -12.76 10.54
C GLU A 244 5.41 -13.21 11.33
N PRO A 245 5.51 -12.93 12.64
CA PRO A 245 6.60 -13.43 13.47
C PRO A 245 6.70 -14.96 13.47
N TYR A 246 5.56 -15.65 13.52
CA TYR A 246 5.48 -17.10 13.48
C TYR A 246 5.99 -17.66 12.14
N LEU A 247 5.45 -17.19 11.03
CA LEU A 247 5.85 -17.64 9.68
C LEU A 247 7.33 -17.38 9.42
N ARG A 248 7.82 -16.21 9.81
CA ARG A 248 9.24 -15.86 9.67
C ARG A 248 10.13 -16.76 10.52
N ALA A 249 9.74 -16.99 11.75
CA ALA A 249 10.47 -17.88 12.65
C ALA A 249 10.55 -19.31 12.08
N TRP A 250 9.43 -19.84 11.57
CA TRP A 250 9.42 -21.16 10.95
C TRP A 250 10.24 -21.20 9.66
N ALA A 251 10.06 -20.25 8.76
CA ALA A 251 10.80 -20.17 7.50
C ALA A 251 12.32 -20.13 7.70
N GLU A 252 12.79 -19.46 8.75
CA GLU A 252 14.21 -19.41 9.11
C GLU A 252 14.68 -20.68 9.83
N PHE A 253 13.85 -21.24 10.72
CA PHE A 253 14.22 -22.36 11.55
C PHE A 253 14.27 -23.70 10.78
N ARG A 254 13.34 -23.92 9.82
CA ARG A 254 13.18 -25.23 9.15
C ARG A 254 14.45 -25.78 8.52
N SER A 255 15.32 -24.92 8.01
CA SER A 255 16.62 -25.33 7.46
C SER A 255 17.58 -25.91 8.51
N SER A 256 17.34 -25.65 9.78
CA SER A 256 18.14 -26.17 10.89
C SER A 256 17.72 -27.57 11.37
N LEU A 257 16.67 -28.15 10.81
CA LEU A 257 16.21 -29.50 11.17
C LEU A 257 17.27 -30.56 10.79
N GLY A 258 18.10 -30.31 9.78
CA GLY A 258 19.10 -31.30 9.34
C GLY A 258 18.43 -32.56 8.84
N ASP A 259 18.81 -33.71 9.41
CA ASP A 259 18.26 -35.03 9.05
C ASP A 259 16.90 -35.34 9.71
N ILE A 260 16.41 -34.46 10.58
CA ILE A 260 15.11 -34.63 11.22
C ILE A 260 14.00 -34.37 10.18
N SER A 261 13.18 -35.38 9.91
CA SER A 261 12.05 -35.23 9.02
C SER A 261 10.98 -34.30 9.62
N PHE A 262 10.28 -33.56 8.75
CA PHE A 262 9.17 -32.70 9.22
C PHE A 262 8.10 -33.49 9.98
N ARG A 263 7.81 -34.72 9.57
CA ARG A 263 6.84 -35.62 10.22
C ARG A 263 7.26 -35.95 11.66
N GLU A 264 8.52 -36.20 11.88
CA GLU A 264 9.09 -36.48 13.20
C GLU A 264 9.05 -35.25 14.09
N TYR A 265 9.47 -34.11 13.55
CA TYR A 265 9.38 -32.81 14.22
C TYR A 265 7.93 -32.48 14.62
N LEU A 266 6.96 -32.64 13.73
CA LEU A 266 5.54 -32.37 14.00
C LEU A 266 4.98 -33.26 15.10
N ARG A 267 5.41 -34.52 15.17
CA ARG A 267 5.04 -35.43 16.25
C ARG A 267 5.53 -34.94 17.62
N GLU A 268 6.76 -34.42 17.67
CA GLU A 268 7.30 -33.89 18.93
C GLU A 268 6.67 -32.53 19.28
N VAL A 269 6.35 -31.68 18.31
CA VAL A 269 5.53 -30.48 18.56
C VAL A 269 4.24 -30.87 19.27
N ARG A 270 3.50 -31.85 18.72
CA ARG A 270 2.25 -32.35 19.31
C ARG A 270 2.45 -32.80 20.74
N ARG A 271 3.47 -33.62 20.97
CA ARG A 271 3.81 -34.13 22.31
C ARG A 271 4.14 -33.01 23.30
N THR A 272 4.96 -32.04 22.85
CA THR A 272 5.34 -30.88 23.66
C THR A 272 4.14 -30.04 24.03
N VAL A 273 3.25 -29.73 23.10
CA VAL A 273 2.05 -28.93 23.34
C VAL A 273 1.06 -29.67 24.30
N GLN A 274 0.93 -30.98 24.16
CA GLN A 274 -0.03 -31.78 24.95
C GLN A 274 0.47 -32.15 26.31
N THR A 275 1.72 -32.56 26.46
CA THR A 275 2.24 -33.20 27.67
C THR A 275 3.29 -32.41 28.42
N ARG A 276 4.05 -31.54 27.73
CA ARG A 276 5.18 -30.79 28.31
C ARG A 276 4.89 -29.31 28.55
N LYS A 277 3.64 -28.91 28.67
CA LYS A 277 3.25 -27.50 28.91
C LYS A 277 3.92 -26.85 30.12
N ARG A 278 4.34 -27.63 31.10
CA ARG A 278 5.01 -27.12 32.31
C ARG A 278 6.49 -26.85 32.09
N ASP A 279 7.10 -27.57 31.18
CA ASP A 279 8.56 -27.55 30.95
C ASP A 279 8.96 -26.64 29.77
N VAL A 280 8.03 -26.31 28.89
CA VAL A 280 8.25 -25.50 27.70
C VAL A 280 7.27 -24.36 27.67
N GLN A 281 7.79 -23.15 27.59
CA GLN A 281 6.98 -21.97 27.36
C GLN A 281 6.45 -22.00 25.93
N VAL A 282 5.19 -22.39 25.74
CA VAL A 282 4.51 -22.32 24.46
C VAL A 282 4.17 -20.87 24.18
N PRO A 283 4.59 -20.28 23.06
CA PRO A 283 4.44 -18.85 22.76
C PRO A 283 3.02 -18.52 22.28
N TYR A 284 2.00 -18.88 23.08
CA TYR A 284 0.60 -18.56 22.76
C TYR A 284 0.40 -17.05 22.64
N GLY A 285 -0.13 -16.62 21.48
CA GLY A 285 -0.40 -15.21 21.23
C GLY A 285 0.84 -14.31 21.17
N SER A 286 2.03 -14.88 21.13
CA SER A 286 3.26 -14.09 21.04
C SER A 286 3.42 -13.43 19.69
N ASN A 287 3.63 -12.11 19.71
CA ASN A 287 3.99 -11.31 18.53
C ASN A 287 5.50 -11.22 18.30
N LYS A 288 6.31 -11.99 19.06
CA LYS A 288 7.76 -11.93 19.01
C LYS A 288 8.34 -13.15 18.29
N LYS A 289 9.11 -12.90 17.23
CA LYS A 289 9.84 -13.94 16.49
C LYS A 289 10.79 -14.74 17.40
N ALA A 290 11.40 -14.07 18.38
CA ALA A 290 12.33 -14.70 19.31
C ALA A 290 11.67 -15.82 20.14
N ASP A 291 10.42 -15.63 20.57
CA ASP A 291 9.67 -16.61 21.37
C ASP A 291 9.36 -17.86 20.52
N TRP A 292 8.99 -17.68 19.26
CA TRP A 292 8.77 -18.79 18.32
C TRP A 292 10.06 -19.53 17.99
N ASN A 293 11.16 -18.80 17.77
CA ASN A 293 12.47 -19.41 17.54
C ASN A 293 12.94 -20.21 18.74
N SER A 294 12.72 -19.71 19.96
CA SER A 294 13.04 -20.43 21.20
C SER A 294 12.23 -21.73 21.31
N PHE A 295 10.92 -21.64 21.06
CA PHE A 295 10.05 -22.82 21.06
C PHE A 295 10.51 -23.88 20.06
N PHE A 296 10.75 -23.47 18.79
CA PHE A 296 11.15 -24.41 17.75
C PHE A 296 12.48 -25.10 18.06
N ARG A 297 13.45 -24.38 18.59
CA ARG A 297 14.73 -24.94 19.02
C ARG A 297 14.56 -25.93 20.17
N THR A 298 13.77 -25.57 21.17
CA THR A 298 13.51 -26.45 22.34
C THR A 298 12.84 -27.75 21.89
N VAL A 299 11.87 -27.70 20.99
CA VAL A 299 11.25 -28.93 20.45
C VAL A 299 12.29 -29.79 19.72
N LYS A 300 13.20 -29.19 18.99
CA LYS A 300 14.27 -29.91 18.29
C LYS A 300 15.16 -30.70 19.29
N THR A 301 15.57 -30.06 20.39
CA THR A 301 16.43 -30.74 21.39
C THR A 301 15.77 -31.97 22.09
N TYR A 302 14.47 -32.15 21.93
CA TYR A 302 13.79 -33.35 22.41
C TYR A 302 13.83 -34.52 21.42
N ILE A 303 14.29 -34.27 20.20
CA ILE A 303 14.45 -35.29 19.15
C ILE A 303 15.92 -35.71 19.05
N GLU A 304 16.85 -34.80 19.26
CA GLU A 304 18.30 -35.04 19.32
C GLU A 304 18.65 -35.78 20.62
#